data_e00d003aca9e28ce4f936cab328eb3fc
#
_entry.id   e00d003aca9e28ce4f936cab328eb3fc
#
_cell.length_a   1.000
_cell.length_b   1.000
_cell.length_c   1.000
_cell.angle_alpha   90.00
_cell.angle_beta   90.00
_cell.angle_gamma   90.00
#
_symmetry.space_group_name_H-M   'P 1'
#
loop_
_entity.id
_entity.type
_entity.pdbx_description
1 polymer ?
#
loop_
_entity_poly.entity_id
_entity_poly.type
_entity_poly.pdbx_seq_one_letter_code
_entity_poly.pdbx_strand_id
1 'polypeptide(L)'
;MRYSGFRVIAEALTGHKGWKPVWRDPAPKADYDYIIVGGGGHGLATAYYLAKEFKQARIAVVEKGYLGSGNVGRNTTIIRSNYLLDGNEPFYEFSLKLWEGLEQDFNYNAMVSQRGVMNLFHSDAQRDAYARRGNAMHLTGAGGALLTRAQVRDMLPALDMDNARFPIRGAL
;
A
#
# COMPACT_ATOMS: atom_id res chain seq x y z
N MET A 1 -13.47 8.12 14.81
CA MET A 1 -14.91 8.27 15.13
C MET A 1 -15.49 6.89 15.41
N ARG A 2 -16.21 6.69 16.51
CA ARG A 2 -16.91 5.42 16.77
C ARG A 2 -18.38 5.61 16.39
N TYR A 3 -18.89 4.73 15.55
CA TYR A 3 -20.29 4.68 15.18
C TYR A 3 -21.00 3.61 16.01
N SER A 4 -22.19 3.92 16.57
CA SER A 4 -23.01 2.91 17.23
C SER A 4 -23.72 2.03 16.19
N GLY A 5 -24.01 0.77 16.53
CA GLY A 5 -24.77 -0.12 15.65
C GLY A 5 -26.15 0.45 15.28
N PHE A 6 -26.83 1.13 16.20
CA PHE A 6 -28.10 1.82 15.93
C PHE A 6 -27.95 2.93 14.88
N ARG A 7 -26.84 3.68 14.91
CA ARG A 7 -26.57 4.72 13.92
C ARG A 7 -26.36 4.11 12.53
N VAL A 8 -25.62 3.00 12.45
CA VAL A 8 -25.39 2.30 11.17
C VAL A 8 -26.73 1.82 10.57
N ILE A 9 -27.61 1.22 11.39
CA ILE A 9 -28.92 0.78 10.96
C ILE A 9 -29.79 1.95 10.49
N ALA A 10 -29.86 3.03 11.26
CA ALA A 10 -30.65 4.20 10.90
C ALA A 10 -30.18 4.84 9.59
N GLU A 11 -28.87 4.95 9.39
CA GLU A 11 -28.30 5.47 8.15
C GLU A 11 -28.53 4.53 6.95
N ALA A 12 -28.47 3.22 7.17
CA ALA A 12 -28.81 2.25 6.13
C ALA A 12 -30.25 2.41 5.63
N LEU A 13 -31.20 2.59 6.55
CA LEU A 13 -32.60 2.83 6.23
C LEU A 13 -32.86 4.15 5.48
N THR A 14 -32.00 5.14 5.67
CA THR A 14 -32.10 6.45 5.00
C THR A 14 -31.20 6.59 3.76
N GLY A 15 -30.62 5.49 3.29
CA GLY A 15 -29.72 5.46 2.11
C GLY A 15 -28.38 6.14 2.38
N HIS A 16 -27.91 6.13 3.61
CA HIS A 16 -26.61 6.69 4.05
C HIS A 16 -26.44 8.20 3.82
N LYS A 17 -27.52 8.96 3.81
CA LYS A 17 -27.49 10.40 3.52
C LYS A 17 -27.10 11.27 4.74
N GLY A 18 -27.17 10.73 5.94
CA GLY A 18 -26.90 11.48 7.19
C GLY A 18 -25.43 11.48 7.63
N TRP A 19 -24.52 10.84 6.91
CA TRP A 19 -23.11 10.84 7.24
C TRP A 19 -22.46 12.18 6.94
N LYS A 20 -21.76 12.73 7.94
CA LYS A 20 -20.94 13.92 7.71
C LYS A 20 -19.67 13.53 6.95
N PRO A 21 -19.23 14.34 5.96
CA PRO A 21 -17.93 14.13 5.33
C PRO A 21 -16.81 14.03 6.35
N VAL A 22 -15.90 13.08 6.16
CA VAL A 22 -14.74 12.90 7.05
C VAL A 22 -13.74 14.04 6.86
N TRP A 23 -13.56 14.50 5.65
CA TRP A 23 -12.74 15.65 5.31
C TRP A 23 -13.55 16.94 5.37
N ARG A 24 -12.86 18.03 5.63
CA ARG A 24 -13.45 19.37 5.71
C ARG A 24 -12.70 20.28 4.74
N ASP A 25 -13.40 21.26 4.24
CA ASP A 25 -12.86 22.36 3.43
C ASP A 25 -13.09 23.68 4.20
N PRO A 26 -12.33 23.93 5.28
CA PRO A 26 -12.48 25.13 6.08
C PRO A 26 -11.89 26.34 5.36
N ALA A 27 -12.40 27.54 5.69
CA ALA A 27 -11.77 28.77 5.24
C ALA A 27 -10.29 28.82 5.69
N PRO A 28 -9.38 29.27 4.80
CA PRO A 28 -7.97 29.39 5.15
C PRO A 28 -7.75 30.28 6.38
N LYS A 29 -6.78 29.91 7.21
CA LYS A 29 -6.29 30.75 8.31
C LYS A 29 -5.33 31.82 7.76
N ALA A 30 -5.05 32.84 8.57
CA ALA A 30 -4.11 33.91 8.17
C ALA A 30 -2.68 33.40 7.97
N ASP A 31 -2.27 32.37 8.71
CA ASP A 31 -0.93 31.80 8.67
C ASP A 31 -0.91 30.31 9.00
N TYR A 32 0.12 29.63 8.54
CA TYR A 32 0.40 28.23 8.78
C TYR A 32 1.89 28.01 9.03
N ASP A 33 2.22 27.04 9.86
CA ASP A 33 3.60 26.63 10.10
C ASP A 33 4.12 25.74 8.96
N TYR A 34 3.21 24.94 8.35
CA TYR A 34 3.51 24.08 7.20
C TYR A 34 2.39 24.14 6.17
N ILE A 35 2.76 24.31 4.92
CA ILE A 35 1.84 24.21 3.77
C ILE A 35 2.34 23.10 2.87
N ILE A 36 1.49 22.10 2.65
CA ILE A 36 1.77 20.93 1.82
C ILE A 36 0.94 21.06 0.55
N VAL A 37 1.60 21.07 -0.60
CA VAL A 37 0.96 21.16 -1.91
C VAL A 37 0.73 19.76 -2.46
N GLY A 38 -0.53 19.38 -2.60
CA GLY A 38 -0.99 18.11 -3.11
C GLY A 38 -1.58 17.19 -2.03
N GLY A 39 -2.84 16.79 -2.21
CA GLY A 39 -3.61 15.87 -1.34
C GLY A 39 -3.51 14.40 -1.77
N GLY A 40 -2.40 13.97 -2.34
CA GLY A 40 -2.10 12.58 -2.65
C GLY A 40 -1.53 11.82 -1.44
N GLY A 41 -1.13 10.54 -1.64
CA GLY A 41 -0.63 9.70 -0.57
C GLY A 41 0.55 10.30 0.19
N HIS A 42 1.55 10.84 -0.52
CA HIS A 42 2.71 11.48 0.11
C HIS A 42 2.33 12.74 0.88
N GLY A 43 1.50 13.62 0.30
CA GLY A 43 1.10 14.86 0.98
C GLY A 43 0.29 14.61 2.23
N LEU A 44 -0.68 13.68 2.18
CA LEU A 44 -1.48 13.32 3.34
C LEU A 44 -0.66 12.61 4.42
N ALA A 45 0.26 11.72 4.04
CA ALA A 45 1.17 11.07 4.99
C ALA A 45 2.10 12.12 5.65
N THR A 46 2.65 13.05 4.87
CA THR A 46 3.48 14.14 5.41
C THR A 46 2.69 14.97 6.42
N ALA A 47 1.46 15.36 6.09
CA ALA A 47 0.60 16.11 7.02
C ALA A 47 0.32 15.33 8.30
N TYR A 48 0.04 14.02 8.17
CA TYR A 48 -0.22 13.16 9.31
C TYR A 48 0.98 13.05 10.25
N TYR A 49 2.15 12.75 9.72
CA TYR A 49 3.35 12.59 10.55
C TYR A 49 3.85 13.91 11.12
N LEU A 50 3.74 15.03 10.40
CA LEU A 50 3.99 16.36 10.96
C LEU A 50 3.04 16.68 12.12
N ALA A 51 1.75 16.38 11.98
CA ALA A 51 0.78 16.58 13.05
C ALA A 51 1.00 15.65 14.26
N LYS A 52 1.53 14.43 14.02
CA LYS A 52 1.88 13.46 15.07
C LYS A 52 3.09 13.93 15.88
N GLU A 53 4.09 14.48 15.19
CA GLU A 53 5.34 14.99 15.79
C GLU A 53 5.16 16.37 16.42
N PHE A 54 4.56 17.30 15.70
CA PHE A 54 4.39 18.69 16.09
C PHE A 54 2.90 18.97 16.43
N LYS A 55 2.45 18.53 17.59
CA LYS A 55 1.03 18.55 18.00
C LYS A 55 0.36 19.92 17.95
N GLN A 56 1.11 21.01 18.02
CA GLN A 56 0.60 22.40 18.00
C GLN A 56 0.77 23.07 16.63
N ALA A 57 1.39 22.41 15.65
CA ALA A 57 1.64 22.98 14.33
C ALA A 57 0.33 23.21 13.56
N ARG A 58 0.26 24.34 12.91
CA ARG A 58 -0.83 24.68 11.99
C ARG A 58 -0.45 24.18 10.60
N ILE A 59 -1.07 23.11 10.16
CA ILE A 59 -0.74 22.42 8.91
C ILE A 59 -1.89 22.61 7.93
N ALA A 60 -1.57 23.01 6.69
CA ALA A 60 -2.51 23.03 5.59
C ALA A 60 -2.08 22.05 4.50
N VAL A 61 -3.06 21.36 3.92
CA VAL A 61 -2.89 20.61 2.67
C VAL A 61 -3.69 21.31 1.60
N VAL A 62 -3.04 21.73 0.53
CA VAL A 62 -3.67 22.42 -0.60
C VAL A 62 -3.75 21.44 -1.77
N GLU A 63 -4.98 21.12 -2.19
CA GLU A 63 -5.25 20.19 -3.30
C GLU A 63 -6.07 20.90 -4.38
N LYS A 64 -5.65 20.80 -5.64
CA LYS A 64 -6.34 21.45 -6.75
C LYS A 64 -7.62 20.76 -7.21
N GLY A 65 -7.78 19.49 -6.88
CA GLY A 65 -8.93 18.67 -7.23
C GLY A 65 -9.65 18.14 -5.98
N TYR A 66 -9.61 16.83 -5.79
CA TYR A 66 -10.11 16.17 -4.57
C TYR A 66 -9.02 15.27 -3.99
N LEU A 67 -9.11 14.99 -2.70
CA LEU A 67 -8.13 14.16 -2.00
C LEU A 67 -7.96 12.79 -2.68
N GLY A 68 -6.72 12.45 -3.00
CA GLY A 68 -6.42 11.19 -3.67
C GLY A 68 -6.70 11.17 -5.18
N SER A 69 -7.05 12.29 -5.81
CA SER A 69 -7.37 12.37 -7.25
C SER A 69 -6.22 11.99 -8.20
N GLY A 70 -4.98 12.02 -7.70
CA GLY A 70 -3.78 11.66 -8.43
C GLY A 70 -3.52 10.14 -8.45
N ASN A 71 -2.24 9.77 -8.43
CA ASN A 71 -1.80 8.37 -8.52
C ASN A 71 -2.31 7.48 -7.38
N VAL A 72 -2.48 8.02 -6.17
CA VAL A 72 -2.91 7.21 -5.02
C VAL A 72 -4.32 6.63 -5.19
N GLY A 73 -5.22 7.33 -5.87
CA GLY A 73 -6.56 6.82 -6.16
C GLY A 73 -6.64 5.97 -7.44
N ARG A 74 -5.53 5.77 -8.15
CA ARG A 74 -5.46 5.07 -9.44
C ARG A 74 -4.43 3.97 -9.48
N ASN A 75 -3.87 3.60 -8.33
CA ASN A 75 -2.82 2.58 -8.24
C ASN A 75 -3.42 1.17 -8.14
N THR A 76 -2.56 0.17 -8.24
CA THR A 76 -2.93 -1.24 -8.14
C THR A 76 -3.06 -1.74 -6.70
N THR A 77 -2.87 -0.86 -5.70
CA THR A 77 -2.93 -1.18 -4.27
C THR A 77 -1.96 -2.29 -3.82
N ILE A 78 -0.85 -2.45 -4.51
CA ILE A 78 0.21 -3.40 -4.14
C ILE A 78 1.23 -2.67 -3.26
N ILE A 79 1.35 -3.10 -2.00
CA ILE A 79 2.33 -2.63 -1.03
C ILE A 79 3.42 -3.68 -0.94
N ARG A 80 4.67 -3.31 -1.21
CA ARG A 80 5.79 -4.25 -1.22
C ARG A 80 7.12 -3.54 -0.92
N SER A 81 8.10 -4.29 -0.40
CA SER A 81 9.46 -3.80 -0.11
C SER A 81 10.54 -4.35 -1.05
N ASN A 82 10.20 -5.28 -1.94
CA ASN A 82 11.14 -6.01 -2.80
C ASN A 82 11.66 -5.21 -4.00
N TYR A 83 11.96 -3.93 -3.83
CA TYR A 83 12.64 -3.09 -4.81
C TYR A 83 14.16 -3.21 -4.63
N LEU A 84 14.88 -3.57 -5.70
CA LEU A 84 16.31 -3.87 -5.66
C LEU A 84 17.17 -2.76 -6.27
N LEU A 85 16.80 -1.51 -6.02
CA LEU A 85 17.65 -0.37 -6.36
C LEU A 85 18.44 0.01 -5.11
N ASP A 86 19.74 0.10 -5.25
CA ASP A 86 20.66 0.42 -4.16
C ASP A 86 20.21 1.66 -3.38
N GLY A 87 20.14 1.52 -2.06
CA GLY A 87 19.70 2.58 -1.15
C GLY A 87 18.19 2.75 -1.00
N ASN A 88 17.38 2.06 -1.81
CA ASN A 88 15.93 2.12 -1.72
C ASN A 88 15.33 1.10 -0.72
N GLU A 89 16.04 0.01 -0.45
CA GLU A 89 15.55 -1.05 0.42
C GLU A 89 15.15 -0.54 1.81
N PRO A 90 15.97 0.23 2.54
CA PRO A 90 15.59 0.72 3.86
C PRO A 90 14.36 1.63 3.83
N PHE A 91 14.19 2.40 2.75
CA PHE A 91 13.03 3.26 2.55
C PHE A 91 11.74 2.44 2.39
N TYR A 92 11.76 1.42 1.54
CA TYR A 92 10.59 0.58 1.30
C TYR A 92 10.26 -0.33 2.48
N GLU A 93 11.27 -0.86 3.18
CA GLU A 93 11.09 -1.61 4.42
C GLU A 93 10.45 -0.74 5.51
N PHE A 94 10.92 0.48 5.68
CA PHE A 94 10.32 1.42 6.62
C PHE A 94 8.89 1.75 6.23
N SER A 95 8.62 2.00 4.94
CA SER A 95 7.26 2.23 4.42
C SER A 95 6.32 1.05 4.70
N LEU A 96 6.78 -0.18 4.51
CA LEU A 96 6.00 -1.38 4.82
C LEU A 96 5.63 -1.45 6.30
N LYS A 97 6.58 -1.20 7.20
CA LYS A 97 6.32 -1.15 8.66
C LYS A 97 5.30 -0.08 9.05
N LEU A 98 5.31 1.06 8.36
CA LEU A 98 4.28 2.09 8.58
C LEU A 98 2.89 1.59 8.19
N TRP A 99 2.78 0.85 7.08
CA TRP A 99 1.52 0.25 6.66
C TRP A 99 1.02 -0.82 7.64
N GLU A 100 1.90 -1.63 8.19
CA GLU A 100 1.58 -2.66 9.20
C GLU A 100 0.98 -2.05 10.48
N GLY A 101 1.45 -0.87 10.89
CA GLY A 101 0.94 -0.15 12.07
C GLY A 101 -0.29 0.72 11.82
N LEU A 102 -0.67 0.95 10.57
CA LEU A 102 -1.64 1.98 10.20
C LEU A 102 -3.06 1.70 10.73
N GLU A 103 -3.45 0.43 10.75
CA GLU A 103 -4.77 0.02 11.24
C GLU A 103 -4.96 0.33 12.73
N GLN A 104 -3.92 0.12 13.54
CA GLN A 104 -3.91 0.44 14.96
C GLN A 104 -3.92 1.96 15.17
N ASP A 105 -3.10 2.69 14.42
CA ASP A 105 -2.99 4.14 14.52
C ASP A 105 -4.34 4.83 14.23
N PHE A 106 -5.07 4.37 13.23
CA PHE A 106 -6.34 4.99 12.82
C PHE A 106 -7.58 4.30 13.38
N ASN A 107 -7.44 3.13 14.00
CA ASN A 107 -8.56 2.25 14.34
C ASN A 107 -9.50 2.05 13.14
N TYR A 108 -8.91 1.76 11.99
CA TYR A 108 -9.58 1.60 10.71
C TYR A 108 -8.94 0.46 9.93
N ASN A 109 -9.74 -0.47 9.45
CA ASN A 109 -9.24 -1.58 8.64
C ASN A 109 -8.82 -1.07 7.26
N ALA A 110 -7.51 -0.95 7.04
CA ALA A 110 -6.92 -0.58 5.75
C ALA A 110 -6.86 -1.78 4.77
N MET A 111 -7.31 -2.95 5.20
CA MET A 111 -7.32 -4.21 4.43
C MET A 111 -5.93 -4.61 3.91
N VAL A 112 -4.88 -4.32 4.68
CA VAL A 112 -3.51 -4.74 4.35
C VAL A 112 -3.41 -6.26 4.54
N SER A 113 -3.21 -6.99 3.46
CA SER A 113 -3.10 -8.45 3.47
C SER A 113 -1.75 -8.89 2.92
N GLN A 114 -0.87 -9.33 3.81
CA GLN A 114 0.49 -9.75 3.48
C GLN A 114 0.50 -11.22 3.05
N ARG A 115 0.37 -11.45 1.74
CA ARG A 115 0.38 -12.79 1.14
C ARG A 115 1.62 -13.08 0.29
N GLY A 116 2.53 -12.11 0.21
CA GLY A 116 3.69 -12.17 -0.66
C GLY A 116 3.38 -11.81 -2.11
N VAL A 117 4.42 -11.84 -2.93
CA VAL A 117 4.36 -11.59 -4.38
C VAL A 117 5.02 -12.77 -5.08
N MET A 118 4.33 -13.37 -6.03
CA MET A 118 4.86 -14.46 -6.83
C MET A 118 5.17 -13.96 -8.25
N ASN A 119 6.44 -13.96 -8.62
CA ASN A 119 6.89 -13.61 -9.96
C ASN A 119 7.18 -14.90 -10.75
N LEU A 120 6.34 -15.23 -11.71
CA LEU A 120 6.48 -16.43 -12.53
C LEU A 120 7.64 -16.29 -13.53
N PHE A 121 8.36 -17.38 -13.79
CA PHE A 121 9.33 -17.43 -14.87
C PHE A 121 9.00 -18.56 -15.86
N HIS A 122 9.34 -18.30 -17.13
CA HIS A 122 8.95 -19.10 -18.28
C HIS A 122 10.14 -19.69 -19.03
N SER A 123 11.36 -19.33 -18.64
CA SER A 123 12.60 -19.80 -19.26
C SER A 123 13.70 -20.00 -18.22
N ASP A 124 14.75 -20.73 -18.60
CA ASP A 124 15.92 -20.92 -17.73
C ASP A 124 16.69 -19.60 -17.51
N ALA A 125 16.77 -18.74 -18.54
CA ALA A 125 17.37 -17.42 -18.39
C ALA A 125 16.64 -16.56 -17.37
N GLN A 126 15.29 -16.60 -17.35
CA GLN A 126 14.51 -15.92 -16.32
C GLN A 126 14.70 -16.55 -14.93
N ARG A 127 14.76 -17.89 -14.85
CA ARG A 127 15.08 -18.58 -13.58
C ARG A 127 16.40 -18.09 -13.01
N ASP A 128 17.44 -18.03 -13.82
CA ASP A 128 18.78 -17.63 -13.38
C ASP A 128 18.82 -16.15 -12.96
N ALA A 129 18.09 -15.28 -13.66
CA ALA A 129 17.90 -13.89 -13.27
C ALA A 129 17.15 -13.77 -11.92
N TYR A 130 16.11 -14.58 -11.73
CA TYR A 130 15.34 -14.58 -10.49
C TYR A 130 16.10 -15.21 -9.32
N ALA A 131 16.97 -16.20 -9.56
CA ALA A 131 17.87 -16.72 -8.54
C ALA A 131 18.82 -15.63 -8.02
N ARG A 132 19.44 -14.87 -8.93
CA ARG A 132 20.28 -13.71 -8.53
C ARG A 132 19.48 -12.67 -7.77
N ARG A 133 18.25 -12.38 -8.22
CA ARG A 133 17.35 -11.46 -7.52
C ARG A 133 16.99 -11.95 -6.13
N GLY A 134 16.64 -13.23 -5.97
CA GLY A 134 16.34 -13.83 -4.68
C GLY A 134 17.52 -13.74 -3.70
N ASN A 135 18.75 -14.00 -4.20
CA ASN A 135 19.95 -13.84 -3.39
C ASN A 135 20.15 -12.38 -2.93
N ALA A 136 19.95 -11.41 -3.82
CA ALA A 136 20.03 -9.99 -3.46
C ALA A 136 18.97 -9.62 -2.41
N MET A 137 17.73 -10.14 -2.54
CA MET A 137 16.68 -9.93 -1.54
C MET A 137 17.08 -10.46 -0.16
N HIS A 138 17.70 -11.63 -0.09
CA HIS A 138 18.21 -12.17 1.18
C HIS A 138 19.27 -11.29 1.83
N LEU A 139 20.16 -10.70 1.04
CA LEU A 139 21.20 -9.79 1.55
C LEU A 139 20.62 -8.50 2.14
N THR A 140 19.48 -8.04 1.63
CA THR A 140 18.80 -6.82 2.10
C THR A 140 17.72 -7.09 3.16
N GLY A 141 17.57 -8.34 3.60
CA GLY A 141 16.58 -8.73 4.61
C GLY A 141 15.17 -8.98 4.07
N ALA A 142 14.93 -8.78 2.79
CA ALA A 142 13.67 -9.15 2.17
C ALA A 142 13.64 -10.67 1.92
N GLY A 143 12.65 -11.36 2.47
CA GLY A 143 12.46 -12.79 2.25
C GLY A 143 12.10 -13.11 0.80
N GLY A 144 12.68 -14.17 0.25
CA GLY A 144 12.33 -14.68 -1.08
C GLY A 144 12.73 -16.14 -1.23
N ALA A 145 11.96 -16.90 -1.98
CA ALA A 145 12.26 -18.31 -2.27
C ALA A 145 12.05 -18.61 -3.75
N LEU A 146 13.03 -19.30 -4.35
CA LEU A 146 12.88 -19.82 -5.70
C LEU A 146 12.03 -21.08 -5.64
N LEU A 147 10.87 -21.05 -6.28
CA LEU A 147 9.91 -22.14 -6.29
C LEU A 147 10.02 -22.97 -7.57
N THR A 148 9.94 -24.28 -7.41
CA THR A 148 9.79 -25.22 -8.52
C THR A 148 8.37 -25.13 -9.12
N ARG A 149 8.20 -25.65 -10.33
CA ARG A 149 6.89 -25.76 -10.98
C ARG A 149 5.85 -26.50 -10.12
N ALA A 150 6.25 -27.56 -9.43
CA ALA A 150 5.37 -28.30 -8.55
C ALA A 150 4.88 -27.44 -7.39
N GLN A 151 5.78 -26.75 -6.72
CA GLN A 151 5.43 -25.83 -5.61
C GLN A 151 4.51 -24.69 -6.07
N VAL A 152 4.72 -24.13 -7.26
CA VAL A 152 3.81 -23.12 -7.81
C VAL A 152 2.41 -23.69 -8.05
N ARG A 153 2.31 -24.92 -8.58
CA ARG A 153 1.01 -25.60 -8.78
C ARG A 153 0.28 -25.81 -7.46
N ASP A 154 1.00 -26.25 -6.43
CA ASP A 154 0.42 -26.49 -5.11
C ASP A 154 -0.08 -25.19 -4.44
N MET A 155 0.68 -24.10 -4.60
CA MET A 155 0.32 -22.79 -4.04
C MET A 155 -0.80 -22.07 -4.82
N LEU A 156 -0.84 -22.24 -6.13
CA LEU A 156 -1.77 -21.56 -7.03
C LEU A 156 -2.45 -22.56 -7.98
N PRO A 157 -3.35 -23.42 -7.49
CA PRO A 157 -3.98 -24.49 -8.28
C PRO A 157 -4.86 -23.96 -9.43
N ALA A 158 -5.26 -22.69 -9.37
CA ALA A 158 -6.05 -22.06 -10.44
C ALA A 158 -5.24 -21.67 -11.68
N LEU A 159 -3.89 -21.74 -11.65
CA LEU A 159 -3.06 -21.42 -12.79
C LEU A 159 -3.07 -22.57 -13.82
N ASP A 160 -3.21 -22.21 -15.10
CA ASP A 160 -2.97 -23.14 -16.21
C ASP A 160 -1.46 -23.38 -16.36
N MET A 161 -1.00 -24.44 -15.72
CA MET A 161 0.40 -24.82 -15.71
C MET A 161 0.87 -25.47 -17.02
N ASP A 162 -0.07 -25.94 -17.86
CA ASP A 162 0.23 -26.73 -19.04
C ASP A 162 0.12 -25.91 -20.35
N ASN A 163 -0.03 -24.60 -20.22
CA ASN A 163 -0.09 -23.68 -21.35
C ASN A 163 1.22 -23.74 -22.17
N ALA A 164 1.12 -24.22 -23.40
CA ALA A 164 2.29 -24.40 -24.29
C ALA A 164 2.92 -23.07 -24.71
N ARG A 165 2.13 -21.98 -24.81
CA ARG A 165 2.62 -20.68 -25.25
C ARG A 165 3.40 -19.95 -24.16
N PHE A 166 3.00 -20.12 -22.90
CA PHE A 166 3.63 -19.50 -21.74
C PHE A 166 3.87 -20.54 -20.65
N PRO A 167 4.80 -21.49 -20.86
CA PRO A 167 5.04 -22.57 -19.90
C PRO A 167 5.57 -21.99 -18.60
N ILE A 168 4.89 -22.28 -17.48
CA ILE A 168 5.36 -21.88 -16.15
C ILE A 168 6.38 -22.91 -15.70
N ARG A 169 7.63 -22.47 -15.47
CA ARG A 169 8.72 -23.33 -15.00
C ARG A 169 9.00 -23.20 -13.51
N GLY A 170 8.51 -22.13 -12.89
CA GLY A 170 8.63 -21.86 -11.48
C GLY A 170 8.35 -20.39 -11.18
N ALA A 171 8.74 -19.93 -9.98
CA ALA A 171 8.53 -18.56 -9.51
C ALA A 171 9.61 -18.13 -8.50
N LEU A 172 9.70 -16.84 -8.24
CA LEU A 172 10.35 -16.22 -7.10
C LEU A 172 9.30 -15.51 -6.27
#